data_79c1b056e65c84ffdfbda56fb5569012
#
_entry.id   79c1b056e65c84ffdfbda56fb5569012
#
_cell.length_a   1.000
_cell.length_b   1.000
_cell.length_c   1.000
_cell.angle_alpha   90.00
_cell.angle_beta   90.00
_cell.angle_gamma   90.00
#
_symmetry.space_group_name_H-M   'P 1'
#
loop_
_entity.id
_entity.type
_entity.pdbx_description
1 polymer ?
#
loop_
_entity_poly.entity_id
_entity_poly.type
_entity_poly.pdbx_seq_one_letter_code
_entity_poly.pdbx_strand_id
1 'polypeptide(L)'
;GSGKSTLLEAIAVAFGFNPEGGTQNFHFATSETHSPLYRFLTLEKGIHRPKDGFFLRAESFYNVASEVDRLEEVDRGLLRSYGGKSLHGQSHGESFLSLALNRFGGKGLYLLDEPEAALSPQNQLTLLSRIHQLVQLNSQFIIATHSPILMACPEAEIYAISAEGAVSTEYEQTEHYQITKSFLENPKRMLRYLLNEDE
;
A
#
# COMPACT_ATOMS: atom_id res chain seq x y z
N GLY A 1 -8.00 -7.94 -13.10
CA GLY A 1 -7.57 -6.76 -12.33
C GLY A 1 -7.28 -5.57 -13.24
N SER A 2 -7.45 -4.36 -12.75
CA SER A 2 -7.29 -3.11 -13.52
C SER A 2 -5.81 -2.73 -13.80
N GLY A 3 -4.84 -3.56 -13.39
CA GLY A 3 -3.41 -3.28 -13.58
C GLY A 3 -2.76 -2.32 -12.56
N LYS A 4 -3.47 -1.92 -11.50
CA LYS A 4 -2.93 -1.03 -10.44
C LYS A 4 -1.67 -1.58 -9.79
N SER A 5 -1.71 -2.83 -9.31
CA SER A 5 -0.57 -3.50 -8.67
C SER A 5 0.61 -3.65 -9.63
N THR A 6 0.34 -3.97 -10.91
CA THR A 6 1.37 -4.07 -11.95
C THR A 6 2.05 -2.71 -12.21
N LEU A 7 1.27 -1.63 -12.26
CA LEU A 7 1.81 -0.28 -12.41
C LEU A 7 2.63 0.14 -11.19
N LEU A 8 2.12 -0.11 -9.99
CA LEU A 8 2.82 0.22 -8.74
C LEU A 8 4.13 -0.55 -8.61
N GLU A 9 4.13 -1.87 -8.93
CA GLU A 9 5.32 -2.70 -8.98
C GLU A 9 6.33 -2.15 -10.00
N ALA A 10 5.88 -1.78 -11.20
CA ALA A 10 6.76 -1.23 -12.23
C ALA A 10 7.41 0.09 -11.78
N ILE A 11 6.67 0.97 -11.08
CA ILE A 11 7.21 2.19 -10.47
C ILE A 11 8.24 1.83 -9.40
N ALA A 12 7.93 0.87 -8.52
CA ALA A 12 8.85 0.43 -7.47
C ALA A 12 10.17 -0.08 -8.04
N VAL A 13 10.10 -0.98 -9.02
CA VAL A 13 11.29 -1.54 -9.70
C VAL A 13 12.09 -0.47 -10.43
N ALA A 14 11.43 0.44 -11.18
CA ALA A 14 12.09 1.55 -11.87
C ALA A 14 12.75 2.54 -10.88
N PHE A 15 12.25 2.63 -9.64
CA PHE A 15 12.86 3.43 -8.59
C PHE A 15 14.03 2.73 -7.89
N GLY A 16 14.14 1.40 -8.01
CA GLY A 16 15.20 0.57 -7.44
C GLY A 16 14.79 -0.25 -6.21
N PHE A 17 13.50 -0.43 -5.96
CA PHE A 17 13.01 -1.38 -4.95
C PHE A 17 13.01 -2.82 -5.47
N ASN A 18 13.09 -3.77 -4.55
CA ASN A 18 12.86 -5.17 -4.87
C ASN A 18 11.40 -5.39 -5.30
N PRO A 19 11.10 -6.13 -6.39
CA PRO A 19 9.72 -6.38 -6.83
C PRO A 19 8.86 -7.12 -5.79
N GLU A 20 9.46 -7.86 -4.89
CA GLU A 20 8.76 -8.54 -3.79
C GLU A 20 8.53 -7.66 -2.56
N GLY A 21 9.07 -6.44 -2.53
CA GLY A 21 8.91 -5.49 -1.45
C GLY A 21 10.16 -5.31 -0.58
N GLY A 22 10.03 -4.47 0.43
CA GLY A 22 11.11 -4.11 1.34
C GLY A 22 11.78 -2.77 1.01
N THR A 23 12.96 -2.56 1.56
CA THR A 23 13.79 -1.40 1.26
C THR A 23 14.58 -1.59 -0.04
N GLN A 24 15.20 -0.54 -0.57
CA GLN A 24 16.10 -0.64 -1.72
C GLN A 24 17.32 -1.54 -1.47
N ASN A 25 17.67 -1.82 -0.23
CA ASN A 25 18.80 -2.68 0.15
C ASN A 25 18.40 -4.16 0.31
N PHE A 26 17.14 -4.50 0.10
CA PHE A 26 16.69 -5.89 0.15
C PHE A 26 17.00 -6.58 -1.18
N HIS A 27 17.92 -7.51 -1.15
CA HIS A 27 18.37 -8.29 -2.32
C HIS A 27 17.98 -9.75 -2.16
N PHE A 28 16.70 -10.03 -2.17
CA PHE A 28 16.21 -11.39 -2.28
C PHE A 28 15.33 -11.50 -3.53
N ALA A 29 15.45 -12.59 -4.26
CA ALA A 29 14.58 -12.90 -5.38
C ALA A 29 14.16 -14.36 -5.27
N THR A 30 12.86 -14.59 -5.11
CA THR A 30 12.30 -15.95 -5.14
C THR A 30 11.92 -16.37 -6.56
N SER A 31 11.64 -15.43 -7.46
CA SER A 31 11.47 -15.68 -8.90
C SER A 31 11.47 -14.39 -9.73
N GLU A 32 11.90 -14.46 -11.01
CA GLU A 32 11.78 -13.36 -11.98
C GLU A 32 10.35 -13.30 -12.56
N THR A 33 9.35 -13.04 -11.72
CA THR A 33 7.93 -13.01 -12.15
C THR A 33 7.37 -11.61 -12.32
N HIS A 34 8.19 -10.57 -12.17
CA HIS A 34 7.72 -9.19 -12.30
C HIS A 34 7.50 -8.77 -13.76
N SER A 35 6.51 -7.90 -13.95
CA SER A 35 6.17 -7.38 -15.27
C SER A 35 7.33 -6.59 -15.90
N PRO A 36 7.59 -6.74 -17.21
CA PRO A 36 8.59 -5.93 -17.91
C PRO A 36 8.19 -4.45 -18.07
N LEU A 37 7.03 -4.04 -17.56
CA LEU A 37 6.48 -2.68 -17.70
C LEU A 37 7.45 -1.60 -17.19
N TYR A 38 8.24 -1.89 -16.15
CA TYR A 38 9.23 -0.93 -15.63
C TYR A 38 10.23 -0.44 -16.68
N ARG A 39 10.51 -1.23 -17.74
CA ARG A 39 11.42 -0.86 -18.85
C ARG A 39 10.88 0.24 -19.73
N PHE A 40 9.57 0.46 -19.70
CA PHE A 40 8.86 1.46 -20.49
C PHE A 40 8.51 2.71 -19.69
N LEU A 41 8.84 2.74 -18.40
CA LEU A 41 8.58 3.89 -17.53
C LEU A 41 9.80 4.82 -17.51
N THR A 42 9.52 6.12 -17.63
CA THR A 42 10.49 7.17 -17.34
C THR A 42 10.03 7.88 -16.05
N LEU A 43 10.80 7.73 -14.97
CA LEU A 43 10.51 8.41 -13.71
C LEU A 43 11.12 9.81 -13.72
N GLU A 44 10.28 10.82 -13.72
CA GLU A 44 10.72 12.19 -13.46
C GLU A 44 10.87 12.40 -11.94
N LYS A 45 12.11 12.58 -11.49
CA LYS A 45 12.44 12.72 -10.07
C LYS A 45 12.59 14.20 -9.74
N GLY A 46 11.88 14.67 -8.73
CA GLY A 46 12.03 16.02 -8.19
C GLY A 46 13.42 16.30 -7.62
N ILE A 47 13.65 17.55 -7.23
CA ILE A 47 14.94 17.99 -6.67
C ILE A 47 15.22 17.40 -5.27
N HIS A 48 14.16 17.03 -4.54
CA HIS A 48 14.29 16.42 -3.22
C HIS A 48 14.37 14.91 -3.33
N ARG A 49 15.53 14.34 -3.01
CA ARG A 49 15.70 12.88 -2.97
C ARG A 49 15.14 12.32 -1.67
N PRO A 50 14.34 11.24 -1.70
CA PRO A 50 13.92 10.57 -0.47
C PRO A 50 15.16 10.03 0.27
N LYS A 51 15.14 10.16 1.60
CA LYS A 51 16.19 9.64 2.48
C LYS A 51 15.95 8.20 2.90
N ASP A 52 14.71 7.75 2.76
CA ASP A 52 14.23 6.43 3.12
C ASP A 52 13.16 5.99 2.12
N GLY A 53 12.84 4.71 2.09
CA GLY A 53 11.78 4.21 1.25
C GLY A 53 11.46 2.76 1.53
N PHE A 54 10.21 2.41 1.22
CA PHE A 54 9.73 1.05 1.39
C PHE A 54 8.67 0.74 0.33
N PHE A 55 8.77 -0.43 -0.28
CA PHE A 55 7.71 -1.01 -1.07
C PHE A 55 7.04 -2.12 -0.27
N LEU A 56 5.74 -2.03 -0.05
CA LEU A 56 4.98 -2.94 0.78
C LEU A 56 3.80 -3.51 0.00
N ARG A 57 3.80 -4.82 -0.16
CA ARG A 57 2.73 -5.59 -0.81
C ARG A 57 2.10 -6.52 0.21
N ALA A 58 0.77 -6.55 0.27
CA ALA A 58 0.08 -7.49 1.16
C ALA A 58 0.41 -8.95 0.82
N GLU A 59 0.50 -9.29 -0.47
CA GLU A 59 0.79 -10.64 -0.95
C GLU A 59 2.17 -11.16 -0.53
N SER A 60 3.21 -10.32 -0.58
CA SER A 60 4.59 -10.70 -0.29
C SER A 60 5.08 -10.24 1.09
N PHE A 61 4.18 -9.76 1.93
CA PHE A 61 4.52 -9.30 3.28
C PHE A 61 5.26 -10.36 4.11
N TYR A 62 4.88 -11.63 3.95
CA TYR A 62 5.55 -12.75 4.63
C TYR A 62 7.04 -12.85 4.28
N ASN A 63 7.40 -12.63 3.01
CA ASN A 63 8.79 -12.65 2.55
C ASN A 63 9.58 -11.50 3.17
N VAL A 64 8.98 -10.31 3.26
CA VAL A 64 9.58 -9.15 3.92
C VAL A 64 9.79 -9.43 5.42
N ALA A 65 8.81 -10.03 6.11
CA ALA A 65 8.92 -10.39 7.51
C ALA A 65 10.05 -11.39 7.76
N SER A 66 10.17 -12.42 6.91
CA SER A 66 11.24 -13.42 6.98
C SER A 66 12.62 -12.80 6.75
N GLU A 67 12.74 -11.86 5.81
CA GLU A 67 14.00 -11.16 5.56
C GLU A 67 14.40 -10.25 6.72
N VAL A 68 13.45 -9.57 7.36
CA VAL A 68 13.72 -8.77 8.56
C VAL A 68 14.24 -9.63 9.70
N ASP A 69 13.63 -10.80 9.95
CA ASP A 69 14.10 -11.74 10.99
C ASP A 69 15.49 -12.30 10.67
N ARG A 70 15.77 -12.64 9.40
CA ARG A 70 17.08 -13.09 8.94
C ARG A 70 18.16 -12.01 9.14
N LEU A 71 17.83 -10.76 8.83
CA LEU A 71 18.77 -9.66 8.99
C LEU A 71 19.04 -9.34 10.46
N GLU A 72 18.06 -9.54 11.37
CA GLU A 72 18.27 -9.39 12.81
C GLU A 72 19.30 -10.37 13.37
N GLU A 73 19.44 -11.57 12.78
CA GLU A 73 20.49 -12.53 13.16
C GLU A 73 21.89 -12.00 12.86
N VAL A 74 22.03 -11.18 11.82
CA VAL A 74 23.30 -10.59 11.36
C VAL A 74 23.57 -9.24 12.03
N ASP A 75 22.57 -8.40 12.10
CA ASP A 75 22.63 -7.05 12.67
C ASP A 75 21.61 -6.90 13.82
N ARG A 76 22.07 -7.26 15.02
CA ARG A 76 21.24 -7.23 16.23
C ARG A 76 20.75 -5.81 16.55
N GLY A 77 19.45 -5.66 16.58
CA GLY A 77 18.78 -4.39 16.90
C GLY A 77 17.95 -3.84 15.75
N LEU A 78 17.96 -4.48 14.58
CA LEU A 78 17.13 -4.12 13.44
C LEU A 78 15.64 -4.17 13.80
N LEU A 79 15.20 -5.18 14.55
CA LEU A 79 13.82 -5.35 15.00
C LEU A 79 13.30 -4.14 15.80
N ARG A 80 14.17 -3.36 16.46
CA ARG A 80 13.74 -2.13 17.14
C ARG A 80 13.07 -1.15 16.18
N SER A 81 13.56 -1.09 14.95
CA SER A 81 12.97 -0.26 13.88
C SER A 81 11.64 -0.82 13.35
N TYR A 82 11.28 -2.03 13.73
CA TYR A 82 10.06 -2.73 13.33
C TYR A 82 9.11 -3.00 14.51
N GLY A 83 9.29 -2.26 15.63
CA GLY A 83 8.45 -2.39 16.83
C GLY A 83 9.00 -3.34 17.89
N GLY A 84 10.25 -3.82 17.75
CA GLY A 84 10.96 -4.59 18.77
C GLY A 84 10.55 -6.07 18.91
N LYS A 85 9.66 -6.57 18.05
CA LYS A 85 9.19 -7.96 18.02
C LYS A 85 9.28 -8.49 16.60
N SER A 86 9.53 -9.80 16.46
CA SER A 86 9.42 -10.48 15.17
C SER A 86 8.03 -10.23 14.55
N LEU A 87 8.02 -9.91 13.28
CA LEU A 87 6.78 -9.67 12.53
C LEU A 87 5.96 -10.98 12.38
N HIS A 88 6.60 -12.15 12.42
CA HIS A 88 5.93 -13.45 12.41
C HIS A 88 5.20 -13.78 13.72
N GLY A 89 5.58 -13.16 14.83
CA GLY A 89 4.96 -13.38 16.15
C GLY A 89 3.65 -12.59 16.37
N GLN A 90 3.17 -11.86 15.37
CA GLN A 90 2.00 -11.01 15.44
C GLN A 90 0.97 -11.46 14.41
N SER A 91 -0.30 -11.03 14.54
CA SER A 91 -1.26 -11.21 13.46
C SER A 91 -0.82 -10.43 12.20
N HIS A 92 -1.25 -10.87 11.02
CA HIS A 92 -0.84 -10.24 9.76
C HIS A 92 -1.12 -8.73 9.74
N GLY A 93 -2.29 -8.32 10.21
CA GLY A 93 -2.65 -6.89 10.29
C GLY A 93 -1.86 -6.10 11.34
N GLU A 94 -1.55 -6.71 12.48
CA GLU A 94 -0.71 -6.07 13.52
C GLU A 94 0.72 -5.89 13.04
N SER A 95 1.30 -6.89 12.40
CA SER A 95 2.66 -6.82 11.85
C SER A 95 2.77 -5.75 10.77
N PHE A 96 1.78 -5.68 9.86
CA PHE A 96 1.70 -4.68 8.80
C PHE A 96 1.63 -3.27 9.38
N LEU A 97 0.73 -3.07 10.35
CA LEU A 97 0.58 -1.76 11.01
C LEU A 97 1.81 -1.40 11.84
N SER A 98 2.39 -2.36 12.56
CA SER A 98 3.63 -2.17 13.32
C SER A 98 4.78 -1.69 12.42
N LEU A 99 4.93 -2.30 11.24
CA LEU A 99 5.90 -1.86 10.25
C LEU A 99 5.63 -0.41 9.81
N ALA A 100 4.41 -0.06 9.45
CA ALA A 100 4.07 1.30 9.01
C ALA A 100 4.28 2.35 10.12
N LEU A 101 3.97 2.01 11.37
CA LEU A 101 4.10 2.92 12.51
C LEU A 101 5.55 3.13 12.96
N ASN A 102 6.38 2.08 12.92
CA ASN A 102 7.73 2.12 13.48
C ASN A 102 8.83 2.31 12.43
N ARG A 103 8.64 1.75 11.21
CA ARG A 103 9.68 1.77 10.17
C ARG A 103 9.57 2.96 9.23
N PHE A 104 8.36 3.46 8.96
CA PHE A 104 8.20 4.61 8.06
C PHE A 104 8.53 5.92 8.77
N GLY A 105 9.39 6.72 8.14
CA GLY A 105 9.86 7.99 8.66
C GLY A 105 9.53 9.18 7.75
N GLY A 106 9.96 10.37 8.15
CA GLY A 106 9.87 11.57 7.32
C GLY A 106 10.85 11.57 6.15
N LYS A 107 10.56 12.35 5.09
CA LYS A 107 11.35 12.45 3.87
C LYS A 107 11.54 11.12 3.14
N GLY A 108 10.54 10.24 3.22
CA GLY A 108 10.53 8.92 2.60
C GLY A 108 9.68 8.85 1.35
N LEU A 109 9.88 7.77 0.56
CA LEU A 109 9.00 7.34 -0.52
C LEU A 109 8.44 5.97 -0.19
N TYR A 110 7.13 5.87 -0.05
CA TYR A 110 6.43 4.65 0.35
C TYR A 110 5.42 4.24 -0.71
N LEU A 111 5.58 3.01 -1.21
CA LEU A 111 4.67 2.40 -2.17
C LEU A 111 3.91 1.29 -1.44
N LEU A 112 2.57 1.36 -1.44
CA LEU A 112 1.72 0.40 -0.73
C LEU A 112 0.75 -0.25 -1.71
N ASP A 113 0.79 -1.58 -1.81
CA ASP A 113 -0.09 -2.36 -2.67
C ASP A 113 -1.14 -3.10 -1.81
N GLU A 114 -2.39 -2.69 -1.95
CA GLU A 114 -3.56 -3.21 -1.24
C GLU A 114 -3.38 -3.34 0.28
N PRO A 115 -2.91 -2.28 0.98
CA PRO A 115 -2.67 -2.37 2.42
C PRO A 115 -3.92 -2.73 3.22
N GLU A 116 -5.11 -2.43 2.71
CA GLU A 116 -6.39 -2.81 3.32
C GLU A 116 -6.62 -4.31 3.42
N ALA A 117 -6.02 -5.13 2.56
CA ALA A 117 -6.20 -6.58 2.56
C ALA A 117 -5.78 -7.24 3.90
N ALA A 118 -4.81 -6.62 4.59
CA ALA A 118 -4.35 -7.07 5.89
C ALA A 118 -5.01 -6.33 7.08
N LEU A 119 -5.78 -5.25 6.84
CA LEU A 119 -6.17 -4.32 7.88
C LEU A 119 -7.68 -4.28 8.12
N SER A 120 -8.09 -4.39 9.38
CA SER A 120 -9.45 -4.03 9.79
C SER A 120 -9.76 -2.55 9.49
N PRO A 121 -11.03 -2.13 9.37
CA PRO A 121 -11.39 -0.73 9.16
C PRO A 121 -10.76 0.22 10.20
N GLN A 122 -10.70 -0.18 11.46
CA GLN A 122 -10.05 0.60 12.52
C GLN A 122 -8.55 0.77 12.29
N ASN A 123 -7.86 -0.29 11.83
CA ASN A 123 -6.44 -0.24 11.52
C ASN A 123 -6.15 0.56 10.25
N GLN A 124 -7.08 0.58 9.29
CA GLN A 124 -6.99 1.47 8.12
C GLN A 124 -7.05 2.94 8.51
N LEU A 125 -7.92 3.33 9.48
CA LEU A 125 -7.94 4.69 10.02
C LEU A 125 -6.63 5.05 10.74
N THR A 126 -6.04 4.10 11.46
CA THR A 126 -4.74 4.31 12.10
C THR A 126 -3.63 4.50 11.06
N LEU A 127 -3.61 3.68 10.00
CA LEU A 127 -2.67 3.83 8.88
C LEU A 127 -2.86 5.17 8.17
N LEU A 128 -4.10 5.58 7.90
CA LEU A 128 -4.42 6.87 7.29
C LEU A 128 -3.87 8.05 8.11
N SER A 129 -4.08 8.02 9.42
CA SER A 129 -3.51 9.03 10.32
C SER A 129 -1.98 9.08 10.26
N ARG A 130 -1.33 7.90 10.19
CA ARG A 130 0.13 7.82 10.04
C ARG A 130 0.62 8.36 8.70
N ILE A 131 -0.05 8.03 7.61
CA ILE A 131 0.24 8.56 6.27
C ILE A 131 0.20 10.08 6.31
N HIS A 132 -0.90 10.66 6.80
CA HIS A 132 -1.05 12.11 6.90
C HIS A 132 0.09 12.77 7.71
N GLN A 133 0.45 12.22 8.87
CA GLN A 133 1.58 12.71 9.67
C GLN A 133 2.89 12.70 8.88
N LEU A 134 3.17 11.63 8.13
CA LEU A 134 4.42 11.49 7.38
C LEU A 134 4.45 12.38 6.14
N VAL A 135 3.31 12.64 5.50
CA VAL A 135 3.19 13.63 4.41
C VAL A 135 3.57 15.03 4.93
N GLN A 136 3.10 15.42 6.12
CA GLN A 136 3.51 16.68 6.75
C GLN A 136 5.02 16.73 7.09
N LEU A 137 5.68 15.58 7.15
CA LEU A 137 7.14 15.44 7.29
C LEU A 137 7.87 15.25 5.96
N ASN A 138 7.25 15.68 4.85
CA ASN A 138 7.79 15.62 3.49
C ASN A 138 8.03 14.18 2.96
N SER A 139 7.20 13.24 3.35
CA SER A 139 7.16 11.92 2.72
C SER A 139 6.12 11.87 1.61
N GLN A 140 6.38 11.07 0.59
CA GLN A 140 5.45 10.78 -0.50
C GLN A 140 4.94 9.34 -0.40
N PHE A 141 3.65 9.17 -0.64
CA PHE A 141 3.01 7.87 -0.73
C PHE A 141 2.43 7.66 -2.12
N ILE A 142 2.58 6.46 -2.66
CA ILE A 142 1.87 5.97 -3.85
C ILE A 142 1.16 4.70 -3.44
N ILE A 143 -0.17 4.69 -3.49
CA ILE A 143 -0.98 3.61 -2.90
C ILE A 143 -1.93 3.06 -3.96
N ALA A 144 -1.82 1.76 -4.25
CA ALA A 144 -2.85 1.04 -4.97
C ALA A 144 -3.85 0.49 -3.94
N THR A 145 -5.11 0.90 -4.01
CA THR A 145 -6.12 0.53 -3.01
C THR A 145 -7.51 0.44 -3.59
N HIS A 146 -8.36 -0.36 -2.95
CA HIS A 146 -9.80 -0.43 -3.12
C HIS A 146 -10.56 0.15 -1.91
N SER A 147 -9.86 0.60 -0.88
CA SER A 147 -10.47 1.08 0.37
C SER A 147 -10.98 2.52 0.26
N PRO A 148 -12.29 2.77 0.41
CA PRO A 148 -12.81 4.14 0.53
C PRO A 148 -12.21 4.89 1.73
N ILE A 149 -11.78 4.17 2.79
CA ILE A 149 -11.15 4.79 3.96
C ILE A 149 -9.79 5.39 3.57
N LEU A 150 -8.95 4.63 2.87
CA LEU A 150 -7.61 5.10 2.49
C LEU A 150 -7.66 6.17 1.39
N MET A 151 -8.62 6.06 0.46
CA MET A 151 -8.83 7.08 -0.58
C MET A 151 -9.26 8.44 -0.01
N ALA A 152 -9.84 8.47 1.20
CA ALA A 152 -10.26 9.71 1.87
C ALA A 152 -9.08 10.51 2.48
N CYS A 153 -7.83 10.14 2.18
CA CYS A 153 -6.67 10.88 2.67
C CYS A 153 -6.73 12.34 2.20
N PRO A 154 -6.62 13.33 3.12
CA PRO A 154 -6.63 14.74 2.72
C PRO A 154 -5.53 15.06 1.69
N GLU A 155 -5.86 15.87 0.71
CA GLU A 155 -4.95 16.33 -0.36
C GLU A 155 -4.39 15.20 -1.25
N ALA A 156 -4.98 14.00 -1.21
CA ALA A 156 -4.59 12.91 -2.09
C ALA A 156 -5.09 13.15 -3.52
N GLU A 157 -4.21 12.96 -4.48
CA GLU A 157 -4.58 12.87 -5.89
C GLU A 157 -5.00 11.44 -6.21
N ILE A 158 -6.24 11.25 -6.67
CA ILE A 158 -6.77 9.93 -6.98
C ILE A 158 -6.80 9.72 -8.49
N TYR A 159 -6.28 8.59 -8.93
CA TYR A 159 -6.30 8.14 -10.33
C TYR A 159 -7.06 6.82 -10.45
N ALA A 160 -8.15 6.85 -11.20
CA ALA A 160 -8.85 5.63 -11.62
C ALA A 160 -8.09 4.98 -12.76
N ILE A 161 -7.71 3.71 -12.59
CA ILE A 161 -6.96 2.94 -13.59
C ILE A 161 -7.93 2.00 -14.32
N SER A 162 -7.94 2.09 -15.65
CA SER A 162 -8.73 1.23 -16.55
C SER A 162 -7.88 0.74 -17.73
N ALA A 163 -8.48 -0.03 -18.62
CA ALA A 163 -7.84 -0.44 -19.88
C ALA A 163 -7.50 0.74 -20.81
N GLU A 164 -8.20 1.86 -20.63
CA GLU A 164 -8.01 3.08 -21.43
C GLU A 164 -6.92 3.99 -20.85
N GLY A 165 -6.45 3.72 -19.63
CA GLY A 165 -5.40 4.48 -18.96
C GLY A 165 -5.75 4.91 -17.54
N ALA A 166 -5.04 5.95 -17.08
CA ALA A 166 -5.20 6.57 -15.77
C ALA A 166 -5.93 7.90 -15.90
N VAL A 167 -7.03 8.06 -15.18
CA VAL A 167 -7.83 9.29 -15.19
C VAL A 167 -7.93 9.84 -13.78
N SER A 168 -7.60 11.12 -13.60
CA SER A 168 -7.79 11.83 -12.33
C SER A 168 -9.27 11.88 -11.98
N THR A 169 -9.61 11.61 -10.73
CA THR A 169 -11.00 11.57 -10.27
C THR A 169 -11.12 12.11 -8.85
N GLU A 170 -12.26 12.65 -8.52
CA GLU A 170 -12.58 13.10 -7.16
C GLU A 170 -12.98 11.90 -6.28
N TYR A 171 -12.74 12.00 -4.97
CA TYR A 171 -13.03 10.94 -4.01
C TYR A 171 -14.45 10.40 -4.11
N GLU A 172 -15.44 11.30 -4.11
CA GLU A 172 -16.86 10.95 -4.18
C GLU A 172 -17.30 10.38 -5.54
N GLN A 173 -16.46 10.54 -6.56
CA GLN A 173 -16.72 10.01 -7.91
C GLN A 173 -16.14 8.58 -8.08
N THR A 174 -15.36 8.11 -7.13
CA THR A 174 -14.82 6.74 -7.19
C THR A 174 -15.95 5.71 -7.07
N GLU A 175 -15.86 4.64 -7.88
CA GLU A 175 -16.83 3.55 -7.85
C GLU A 175 -16.95 2.92 -6.45
N HIS A 176 -15.80 2.72 -5.79
CA HIS A 176 -15.73 2.14 -4.45
C HIS A 176 -16.46 2.99 -3.40
N TYR A 177 -16.31 4.30 -3.45
CA TYR A 177 -17.05 5.21 -2.57
C TYR A 177 -18.54 5.11 -2.83
N GLN A 178 -18.96 5.25 -4.10
CA GLN A 178 -20.38 5.29 -4.46
C GLN A 178 -21.12 3.99 -4.13
N ILE A 179 -20.53 2.84 -4.46
CA ILE A 179 -21.14 1.54 -4.17
C ILE A 179 -21.21 1.32 -2.66
N THR A 180 -20.09 1.55 -1.94
CA THR A 180 -20.04 1.33 -0.48
C THR A 180 -21.04 2.24 0.24
N LYS A 181 -21.07 3.52 -0.11
CA LYS A 181 -22.01 4.48 0.46
C LYS A 181 -23.47 4.06 0.22
N SER A 182 -23.82 3.77 -1.04
CA SER A 182 -25.18 3.35 -1.40
C SER A 182 -25.61 2.08 -0.66
N PHE A 183 -24.70 1.13 -0.48
CA PHE A 183 -24.98 -0.09 0.27
C PHE A 183 -25.21 0.20 1.76
N LEU A 184 -24.32 1.00 2.39
CA LEU A 184 -24.41 1.30 3.82
C LEU A 184 -25.63 2.16 4.16
N GLU A 185 -26.04 3.07 3.26
CA GLU A 185 -27.23 3.91 3.47
C GLU A 185 -28.52 3.09 3.41
N ASN A 186 -28.61 2.10 2.56
CA ASN A 186 -29.80 1.27 2.44
C ASN A 186 -29.52 -0.19 2.02
N PRO A 187 -28.91 -1.01 2.91
CA PRO A 187 -28.54 -2.39 2.58
C PRO A 187 -29.72 -3.27 2.21
N LYS A 188 -30.88 -3.09 2.87
CA LYS A 188 -32.08 -3.87 2.60
C LYS A 188 -32.59 -3.66 1.17
N ARG A 189 -32.60 -2.42 0.68
CA ARG A 189 -33.01 -2.10 -0.68
C ARG A 189 -32.06 -2.74 -1.70
N MET A 190 -30.75 -2.60 -1.50
CA MET A 190 -29.77 -3.14 -2.43
C MET A 190 -29.82 -4.67 -2.46
N LEU A 191 -29.96 -5.34 -1.29
CA LEU A 191 -30.08 -6.79 -1.21
C LEU A 191 -31.33 -7.33 -1.93
N ARG A 192 -32.49 -6.66 -1.86
CA ARG A 192 -33.67 -7.08 -2.64
C ARG A 192 -33.36 -7.13 -4.13
N TYR A 193 -32.75 -6.10 -4.69
CA TYR A 193 -32.38 -6.10 -6.11
C TYR A 193 -31.36 -7.20 -6.45
N LEU A 194 -30.38 -7.42 -5.61
CA LEU A 194 -29.33 -8.41 -5.87
C LEU A 194 -29.81 -9.84 -5.72
N LEU A 195 -30.74 -10.12 -4.79
CA LEU A 195 -31.23 -11.45 -4.46
C LEU A 195 -32.54 -11.79 -5.16
N ASN A 196 -33.08 -10.91 -6.03
CA ASN A 196 -34.36 -11.06 -6.72
C ASN A 196 -35.51 -11.43 -5.76
N GLU A 197 -35.52 -10.83 -4.56
CA GLU A 197 -36.63 -10.98 -3.61
C GLU A 197 -37.75 -10.01 -4.05
N ASP A 198 -38.53 -10.41 -5.08
CA ASP A 198 -39.72 -9.69 -5.50
C ASP A 198 -40.81 -9.88 -4.43
N GLU A 199 -41.20 -8.81 -3.75
CA GLU A 199 -42.53 -8.58 -3.16
C GLU A 199 -43.04 -7.22 -3.59
#